data_a3e348e25c6f5c9ab82ef61829d53e57
#
_entry.id   a3e348e25c6f5c9ab82ef61829d53e57
#
_cell.length_a   1.000
_cell.length_b   1.000
_cell.length_c   1.000
_cell.angle_alpha   90.00
_cell.angle_beta   90.00
_cell.angle_gamma   90.00
#
_symmetry.space_group_name_H-M   'P 1'
#
loop_
_entity.id
_entity.type
_entity.pdbx_description
1 polymer ?
#
loop_
_entity_poly.entity_id
_entity_poly.type
_entity_poly.pdbx_seq_one_letter_code
_entity_poly.pdbx_strand_id
1 'polypeptide(L)'
;MSEARINLLDFKDPKIKTLHITWFAFFLTFVVWFSHAPMLAVIKEAFDLTSQQVKALMILNVAMTIPARIVIGILVDKFGPRQVYSGLLIISGGICLLFATANSYEQLALFRFLLGFVGAGFVIGIRMVGEWFPAKQVGLAEGIYGGWGNFGSAAGAMLLPTIALMYGGENGWRYAIGSTGIIASCYGVFYYFNARNTPKGSTYFKPKKSGGLEVTSWGDLWFYLAMNIPMYLALAVLTWKLSPSNLGLLTSTAVNLIYLGLVVLYFFQASQIWKVNHEHLKAGVPEMQRYKFKQVAILDWSYFVTFGSELAVVSMLPLFFLETFDGLDPVKAGLLASGFAFMNLVARPSGGWFSDHFGRRKTMMILILGLAAGYFLLSQVNGGWWIPLAVAATMCCSFFVQAGEGAVFAMVPLVQRRMTGQIAGMAGAYGNVGAVTYLTALSFVEYSTFFLLIAASAGFIFLAVLFLEEPAGKMAEVLPDGTVELIDVT
;
A
#
# COMPACT_ATOMS: atom_id res chain seq x y z
N MET A 1 -2.63 13.23 33.99
CA MET A 1 -1.92 14.06 33.01
C MET A 1 -2.78 14.07 31.76
N SER A 2 -3.17 15.26 31.25
CA SER A 2 -4.00 15.36 30.05
C SER A 2 -3.26 14.71 28.88
N GLU A 3 -3.87 13.68 28.30
CA GLU A 3 -3.41 13.16 27.02
C GLU A 3 -3.28 14.32 26.03
N ALA A 4 -2.07 14.64 25.63
CA ALA A 4 -1.81 15.74 24.72
C ALA A 4 -2.43 15.36 23.35
N ARG A 5 -3.65 15.83 23.11
CA ARG A 5 -4.36 15.63 21.83
C ARG A 5 -3.53 16.25 20.71
N ILE A 6 -3.41 15.53 19.60
CA ILE A 6 -2.79 16.09 18.39
C ILE A 6 -3.72 17.22 17.89
N ASN A 7 -3.22 18.45 17.89
CA ASN A 7 -3.92 19.58 17.29
C ASN A 7 -3.41 19.78 15.86
N LEU A 8 -4.13 19.25 14.90
CA LEU A 8 -3.77 19.32 13.47
C LEU A 8 -3.74 20.75 12.90
N LEU A 9 -4.33 21.72 13.59
CA LEU A 9 -4.35 23.12 13.16
C LEU A 9 -3.19 23.95 13.73
N ASP A 10 -2.36 23.35 14.58
CA ASP A 10 -1.19 24.02 15.14
C ASP A 10 0.02 23.95 14.19
N PHE A 11 -0.01 24.75 13.14
CA PHE A 11 1.10 24.85 12.17
C PHE A 11 2.38 25.46 12.76
N LYS A 12 2.38 25.95 14.01
CA LYS A 12 3.58 26.42 14.70
C LYS A 12 4.37 25.24 15.29
N ASP A 13 3.70 24.14 15.63
CA ASP A 13 4.37 22.92 16.09
C ASP A 13 5.12 22.25 14.90
N PRO A 14 6.46 22.10 14.98
CA PRO A 14 7.24 21.47 13.92
C PRO A 14 6.81 20.03 13.60
N LYS A 15 6.25 19.29 14.58
CA LYS A 15 5.73 17.94 14.36
C LYS A 15 4.53 17.96 13.42
N ILE A 16 3.57 18.87 13.70
CA ILE A 16 2.36 19.02 12.90
C ILE A 16 2.71 19.52 11.50
N LYS A 17 3.61 20.48 11.38
CA LYS A 17 4.11 20.92 10.08
C LYS A 17 4.75 19.75 9.30
N THR A 18 5.59 18.95 9.94
CA THR A 18 6.24 17.78 9.30
C THR A 18 5.19 16.74 8.88
N LEU A 19 4.18 16.48 9.70
CA LEU A 19 3.08 15.58 9.34
C LEU A 19 2.37 16.08 8.07
N HIS A 20 2.02 17.38 8.02
CA HIS A 20 1.30 17.95 6.88
C HIS A 20 2.11 17.88 5.59
N ILE A 21 3.37 18.27 5.59
CA ILE A 21 4.18 18.18 4.37
C ILE A 21 4.44 16.73 3.95
N THR A 22 4.45 15.77 4.90
CA THR A 22 4.73 14.36 4.63
C THR A 22 3.49 13.63 4.12
N TRP A 23 2.30 13.84 4.71
CA TRP A 23 1.09 13.21 4.15
C TRP A 23 0.77 13.79 2.77
N PHE A 24 1.05 15.07 2.50
CA PHE A 24 0.84 15.65 1.18
C PHE A 24 1.83 15.11 0.14
N ALA A 25 3.08 14.80 0.54
CA ALA A 25 4.00 14.06 -0.30
C ALA A 25 3.41 12.68 -0.68
N PHE A 26 2.81 11.98 0.28
CA PHE A 26 2.18 10.68 0.05
C PHE A 26 0.93 10.81 -0.83
N PHE A 27 0.12 11.83 -0.62
CA PHE A 27 -1.01 12.17 -1.48
C PHE A 27 -0.56 12.32 -2.95
N LEU A 28 0.50 13.06 -3.21
CA LEU A 28 1.03 13.23 -4.57
C LEU A 28 1.56 11.92 -5.14
N THR A 29 2.18 11.04 -4.33
CA THR A 29 2.57 9.71 -4.82
C THR A 29 1.36 8.90 -5.26
N PHE A 30 0.23 8.97 -4.57
CA PHE A 30 -1.00 8.28 -4.96
C PHE A 30 -1.66 8.90 -6.20
N VAL A 31 -1.66 10.23 -6.32
CA VAL A 31 -2.10 10.91 -7.55
C VAL A 31 -1.32 10.40 -8.75
N VAL A 32 0.01 10.40 -8.69
CA VAL A 32 0.88 9.92 -9.76
C VAL A 32 0.69 8.43 -10.01
N TRP A 33 0.61 7.63 -8.94
CA TRP A 33 0.50 6.18 -9.02
C TRP A 33 -0.77 5.72 -9.71
N PHE A 34 -1.90 6.36 -9.41
CA PHE A 34 -3.21 6.01 -9.94
C PHE A 34 -3.71 6.93 -11.06
N SER A 35 -2.87 7.86 -11.56
CA SER A 35 -3.23 8.80 -12.62
C SER A 35 -3.77 8.14 -13.89
N HIS A 36 -3.33 6.92 -14.20
CA HIS A 36 -3.76 6.17 -15.38
C HIS A 36 -5.18 5.58 -15.23
N ALA A 37 -5.60 5.23 -14.01
CA ALA A 37 -6.83 4.49 -13.77
C ALA A 37 -8.08 5.16 -14.39
N PRO A 38 -8.36 6.46 -14.15
CA PRO A 38 -9.48 7.14 -14.79
C PRO A 38 -9.25 7.41 -16.29
N MET A 39 -8.02 7.25 -16.79
CA MET A 39 -7.67 7.47 -18.21
C MET A 39 -7.62 6.17 -19.01
N LEU A 40 -7.82 4.99 -18.40
CA LEU A 40 -7.64 3.70 -19.07
C LEU A 40 -8.52 3.53 -20.31
N ALA A 41 -9.77 4.02 -20.28
CA ALA A 41 -10.65 3.96 -21.43
C ALA A 41 -10.07 4.77 -22.63
N VAL A 42 -9.63 6.00 -22.37
CA VAL A 42 -9.04 6.88 -23.39
C VAL A 42 -7.72 6.32 -23.91
N ILE A 43 -6.87 5.77 -23.02
CA ILE A 43 -5.61 5.12 -23.41
C ILE A 43 -5.88 3.87 -24.24
N LYS A 44 -6.91 3.08 -23.89
CA LYS A 44 -7.33 1.89 -24.64
C LYS A 44 -7.69 2.25 -26.09
N GLU A 45 -8.48 3.30 -26.29
CA GLU A 45 -8.85 3.79 -27.61
C GLU A 45 -7.65 4.37 -28.38
N ALA A 46 -6.83 5.20 -27.73
CA ALA A 46 -5.70 5.87 -28.35
C ALA A 46 -4.62 4.90 -28.89
N PHE A 47 -4.50 3.72 -28.34
CA PHE A 47 -3.51 2.70 -28.70
C PHE A 47 -4.14 1.40 -29.25
N ASP A 48 -5.45 1.36 -29.44
CA ASP A 48 -6.20 0.17 -29.87
C ASP A 48 -5.87 -1.07 -29.03
N LEU A 49 -5.90 -0.89 -27.67
CA LEU A 49 -5.50 -1.94 -26.74
C LEU A 49 -6.60 -2.96 -26.55
N THR A 50 -6.22 -4.23 -26.48
CA THR A 50 -7.09 -5.31 -26.05
C THR A 50 -7.39 -5.18 -24.54
N SER A 51 -8.51 -5.76 -24.10
CA SER A 51 -8.86 -5.81 -22.66
C SER A 51 -7.76 -6.48 -21.82
N GLN A 52 -7.04 -7.46 -22.37
CA GLN A 52 -5.92 -8.12 -21.69
C GLN A 52 -4.72 -7.18 -21.49
N GLN A 53 -4.42 -6.35 -22.50
CA GLN A 53 -3.35 -5.34 -22.40
C GLN A 53 -3.69 -4.28 -21.36
N VAL A 54 -4.95 -3.80 -21.30
CA VAL A 54 -5.42 -2.85 -20.27
C VAL A 54 -5.28 -3.46 -18.87
N LYS A 55 -5.75 -4.69 -18.68
CA LYS A 55 -5.62 -5.41 -17.40
C LYS A 55 -4.16 -5.60 -17.00
N ALA A 56 -3.26 -5.84 -17.97
CA ALA A 56 -1.83 -5.94 -17.69
C ALA A 56 -1.22 -4.61 -17.20
N LEU A 57 -1.64 -3.45 -17.74
CA LEU A 57 -1.20 -2.15 -17.23
C LEU A 57 -1.57 -1.94 -15.76
N MET A 58 -2.75 -2.42 -15.33
CA MET A 58 -3.16 -2.37 -13.92
C MET A 58 -2.25 -3.23 -13.03
N ILE A 59 -1.90 -4.45 -13.47
CA ILE A 59 -1.01 -5.35 -12.71
C ILE A 59 0.40 -4.74 -12.61
N LEU A 60 0.94 -4.25 -13.74
CA LEU A 60 2.27 -3.63 -13.81
C LEU A 60 2.38 -2.44 -12.86
N ASN A 61 1.30 -1.67 -12.72
CA ASN A 61 1.24 -0.52 -11.83
C ASN A 61 1.60 -0.84 -10.37
N VAL A 62 1.21 -2.00 -9.88
CA VAL A 62 1.39 -2.37 -8.46
C VAL A 62 2.54 -3.35 -8.21
N ALA A 63 3.00 -4.04 -9.25
CA ALA A 63 3.96 -5.13 -9.12
C ALA A 63 5.36 -4.65 -8.69
N MET A 64 5.86 -3.56 -9.29
CA MET A 64 7.18 -3.01 -8.95
C MET A 64 7.25 -2.49 -7.51
N THR A 65 6.11 -2.19 -6.90
CA THR A 65 6.06 -1.73 -5.49
C THR A 65 6.55 -2.82 -4.53
N ILE A 66 6.41 -4.11 -4.87
CA ILE A 66 6.86 -5.21 -4.01
C ILE A 66 8.38 -5.11 -3.75
N PRO A 67 9.26 -5.18 -4.76
CA PRO A 67 10.70 -5.01 -4.55
C PRO A 67 11.08 -3.58 -4.16
N ALA A 68 10.34 -2.58 -4.64
CA ALA A 68 10.64 -1.18 -4.35
C ALA A 68 10.55 -0.85 -2.86
N ARG A 69 9.60 -1.42 -2.11
CA ARG A 69 9.48 -1.20 -0.66
C ARG A 69 10.71 -1.68 0.10
N ILE A 70 11.31 -2.79 -0.32
CA ILE A 70 12.55 -3.31 0.29
C ILE A 70 13.71 -2.35 0.01
N VAL A 71 13.90 -1.98 -1.25
CA VAL A 71 14.98 -1.08 -1.67
C VAL A 71 14.86 0.29 -1.00
N ILE A 72 13.66 0.87 -1.02
CA ILE A 72 13.39 2.17 -0.40
C ILE A 72 13.57 2.10 1.12
N GLY A 73 13.16 1.01 1.78
CA GLY A 73 13.40 0.82 3.21
C GLY A 73 14.90 0.89 3.55
N ILE A 74 15.76 0.21 2.78
CA ILE A 74 17.22 0.26 2.94
C ILE A 74 17.75 1.68 2.70
N LEU A 75 17.26 2.36 1.67
CA LEU A 75 17.68 3.74 1.36
C LEU A 75 17.26 4.72 2.45
N VAL A 76 16.05 4.58 3.00
CA VAL A 76 15.56 5.42 4.11
C VAL A 76 16.43 5.25 5.34
N ASP A 77 16.77 4.03 5.70
CA ASP A 77 17.64 3.75 6.85
C ASP A 77 19.04 4.38 6.67
N LYS A 78 19.56 4.39 5.43
CA LYS A 78 20.89 4.91 5.13
C LYS A 78 20.94 6.44 5.00
N PHE A 79 19.99 7.02 4.27
CA PHE A 79 20.00 8.45 3.88
C PHE A 79 18.99 9.31 4.63
N GLY A 80 18.00 8.68 5.26
CA GLY A 80 16.91 9.35 5.96
C GLY A 80 15.72 9.72 5.07
N PRO A 81 14.54 9.90 5.70
CA PRO A 81 13.28 10.12 4.97
C PRO A 81 13.29 11.35 4.06
N ARG A 82 13.91 12.45 4.48
CA ARG A 82 13.95 13.70 3.71
C ARG A 82 14.50 13.53 2.30
N GLN A 83 15.70 12.94 2.21
CA GLN A 83 16.40 12.77 0.92
C GLN A 83 15.70 11.74 0.05
N VAL A 84 15.28 10.62 0.66
CA VAL A 84 14.68 9.51 -0.08
C VAL A 84 13.30 9.88 -0.61
N TYR A 85 12.49 10.61 0.17
CA TYR A 85 11.17 11.05 -0.31
C TYR A 85 11.27 12.07 -1.43
N SER A 86 12.17 13.04 -1.27
CA SER A 86 12.44 14.01 -2.33
C SER A 86 12.89 13.33 -3.63
N GLY A 87 13.86 12.41 -3.54
CA GLY A 87 14.32 11.63 -4.68
C GLY A 87 13.21 10.77 -5.30
N LEU A 88 12.38 10.10 -4.49
CA LEU A 88 11.25 9.33 -4.96
C LEU A 88 10.29 10.16 -5.80
N LEU A 89 9.89 11.33 -5.31
CA LEU A 89 8.94 12.23 -5.99
C LEU A 89 9.52 12.76 -7.31
N ILE A 90 10.79 13.19 -7.32
CA ILE A 90 11.44 13.72 -8.51
C ILE A 90 11.59 12.63 -9.59
N ILE A 91 12.09 11.44 -9.22
CA ILE A 91 12.27 10.32 -10.14
C ILE A 91 10.91 9.85 -10.68
N SER A 92 9.92 9.69 -9.80
CA SER A 92 8.57 9.27 -10.19
C SER A 92 7.91 10.28 -11.11
N GLY A 93 8.11 11.57 -10.86
CA GLY A 93 7.62 12.62 -11.75
C GLY A 93 8.25 12.54 -13.14
N GLY A 94 9.55 12.28 -13.23
CA GLY A 94 10.26 12.05 -14.51
C GLY A 94 9.71 10.83 -15.25
N ILE A 95 9.52 9.70 -14.56
CA ILE A 95 8.94 8.48 -15.17
C ILE A 95 7.49 8.75 -15.62
N CYS A 96 6.72 9.52 -14.86
CA CYS A 96 5.36 9.92 -15.22
C CYS A 96 5.32 10.73 -16.52
N LEU A 97 6.28 11.63 -16.72
CA LEU A 97 6.44 12.36 -17.99
C LEU A 97 6.79 11.40 -19.14
N LEU A 98 7.68 10.43 -18.92
CA LEU A 98 7.98 9.41 -19.93
C LEU A 98 6.73 8.59 -20.28
N PHE A 99 5.90 8.23 -19.30
CA PHE A 99 4.64 7.55 -19.56
C PHE A 99 3.69 8.42 -20.41
N ALA A 100 3.62 9.72 -20.13
CA ALA A 100 2.79 10.65 -20.89
C ALA A 100 3.26 10.83 -22.34
N THR A 101 4.53 10.59 -22.63
CA THR A 101 5.12 10.69 -23.99
C THR A 101 5.21 9.35 -24.73
N ALA A 102 4.72 8.25 -24.14
CA ALA A 102 4.77 6.92 -24.75
C ALA A 102 4.02 6.87 -26.09
N ASN A 103 4.59 6.16 -27.07
CA ASN A 103 4.05 6.02 -28.42
C ASN A 103 3.77 4.56 -28.80
N SER A 104 4.02 3.60 -27.90
CA SER A 104 3.69 2.19 -28.09
C SER A 104 3.22 1.55 -26.79
N TYR A 105 2.55 0.40 -26.90
CA TYR A 105 2.10 -0.37 -25.75
C TYR A 105 3.27 -0.82 -24.85
N GLU A 106 4.39 -1.22 -25.45
CA GLU A 106 5.60 -1.65 -24.72
C GLU A 106 6.15 -0.51 -23.88
N GLN A 107 6.17 0.71 -24.42
CA GLN A 107 6.58 1.90 -23.65
C GLN A 107 5.60 2.21 -22.52
N LEU A 108 4.29 2.14 -22.78
CA LEU A 108 3.28 2.29 -21.72
C LEU A 108 3.49 1.26 -20.61
N ALA A 109 3.68 -0.01 -20.98
CA ALA A 109 3.87 -1.11 -20.03
C ALA A 109 5.16 -0.92 -19.21
N LEU A 110 6.27 -0.58 -19.87
CA LEU A 110 7.56 -0.35 -19.20
C LEU A 110 7.48 0.83 -18.22
N PHE A 111 6.99 1.98 -18.67
CA PHE A 111 6.94 3.17 -17.82
C PHE A 111 5.91 2.99 -16.70
N ARG A 112 4.81 2.27 -16.94
CA ARG A 112 3.83 1.94 -15.90
C ARG A 112 4.42 1.02 -14.83
N PHE A 113 5.15 -0.01 -15.25
CA PHE A 113 5.88 -0.89 -14.34
C PHE A 113 6.88 -0.11 -13.48
N LEU A 114 7.75 0.70 -14.12
CA LEU A 114 8.73 1.51 -13.41
C LEU A 114 8.06 2.50 -12.45
N LEU A 115 6.93 3.10 -12.86
CA LEU A 115 6.22 4.06 -12.01
C LEU A 115 5.61 3.41 -10.75
N GLY A 116 5.39 2.10 -10.74
CA GLY A 116 5.00 1.35 -9.54
C GLY A 116 5.95 1.52 -8.35
N PHE A 117 7.19 1.93 -8.60
CA PHE A 117 8.16 2.29 -7.57
C PHE A 117 7.67 3.41 -6.63
N VAL A 118 6.81 4.30 -7.09
CA VAL A 118 6.24 5.41 -6.30
C VAL A 118 5.42 4.94 -5.10
N GLY A 119 4.81 3.75 -5.17
CA GLY A 119 4.05 3.14 -4.07
C GLY A 119 4.90 2.81 -2.83
N ALA A 120 6.23 2.84 -2.95
CA ALA A 120 7.13 2.70 -1.81
C ALA A 120 7.21 3.97 -0.93
N GLY A 121 6.59 5.09 -1.33
CA GLY A 121 6.46 6.30 -0.53
C GLY A 121 5.87 6.05 0.86
N PHE A 122 4.98 5.05 0.99
CA PHE A 122 4.41 4.65 2.27
C PHE A 122 5.48 4.38 3.35
N VAL A 123 6.50 3.60 3.03
CA VAL A 123 7.57 3.21 3.98
C VAL A 123 8.35 4.43 4.48
N ILE A 124 8.56 5.42 3.59
CA ILE A 124 9.33 6.64 3.91
C ILE A 124 8.58 7.46 4.97
N GLY A 125 7.28 7.66 4.78
CA GLY A 125 6.50 8.49 5.69
C GLY A 125 6.23 7.81 7.02
N ILE A 126 6.01 6.48 7.06
CA ILE A 126 5.95 5.73 8.31
C ILE A 126 7.23 5.95 9.12
N ARG A 127 8.39 5.87 8.48
CA ARG A 127 9.66 6.16 9.15
C ARG A 127 9.75 7.61 9.62
N MET A 128 9.33 8.59 8.78
CA MET A 128 9.30 10.01 9.15
C MET A 128 8.41 10.26 10.37
N VAL A 129 7.17 9.73 10.36
CA VAL A 129 6.21 9.91 11.45
C VAL A 129 6.76 9.28 12.73
N GLY A 130 7.35 8.08 12.65
CA GLY A 130 7.95 7.40 13.80
C GLY A 130 9.11 8.18 14.45
N GLU A 131 9.85 9.00 13.68
CA GLU A 131 10.93 9.87 14.23
C GLU A 131 10.40 11.14 14.89
N TRP A 132 9.21 11.60 14.52
CA TRP A 132 8.66 12.88 14.97
C TRP A 132 7.60 12.76 16.06
N PHE A 133 6.92 11.63 16.18
CA PHE A 133 5.79 11.44 17.10
C PHE A 133 6.12 10.44 18.20
N PRO A 134 5.79 10.75 19.48
CA PRO A 134 5.93 9.82 20.57
C PRO A 134 4.98 8.63 20.40
N ALA A 135 5.29 7.52 21.04
CA ALA A 135 4.54 6.26 20.95
C ALA A 135 3.02 6.38 21.13
N LYS A 136 2.56 7.24 22.07
CA LYS A 136 1.12 7.47 22.33
C LYS A 136 0.38 8.23 21.22
N GLN A 137 1.12 8.85 20.29
CA GLN A 137 0.56 9.67 19.20
C GLN A 137 0.84 9.10 17.82
N VAL A 138 1.80 8.16 17.72
CA VAL A 138 2.28 7.66 16.44
C VAL A 138 1.18 6.98 15.63
N GLY A 139 0.33 6.17 16.25
CA GLY A 139 -0.76 5.47 15.57
C GLY A 139 -1.76 6.40 14.89
N LEU A 140 -2.19 7.46 15.58
CA LEU A 140 -3.06 8.47 14.98
C LEU A 140 -2.34 9.23 13.84
N ALA A 141 -1.08 9.61 14.05
CA ALA A 141 -0.30 10.32 13.05
C ALA A 141 -0.05 9.46 11.79
N GLU A 142 0.22 8.17 11.96
CA GLU A 142 0.33 7.19 10.85
C GLU A 142 -1.01 6.98 10.13
N GLY A 143 -2.11 6.93 10.89
CA GLY A 143 -3.47 6.85 10.32
C GLY A 143 -3.81 8.06 9.45
N ILE A 144 -3.46 9.26 9.89
CA ILE A 144 -3.61 10.50 9.12
C ILE A 144 -2.69 10.46 7.90
N TYR A 145 -1.42 10.13 8.08
CA TYR A 145 -0.47 10.03 6.98
C TYR A 145 -0.96 9.06 5.91
N GLY A 146 -1.33 7.85 6.30
CA GLY A 146 -1.80 6.81 5.39
C GLY A 146 -3.14 7.15 4.74
N GLY A 147 -4.14 7.55 5.53
CA GLY A 147 -5.49 7.82 5.03
C GLY A 147 -5.55 9.04 4.11
N TRP A 148 -4.96 10.15 4.53
CA TRP A 148 -4.95 11.38 3.72
C TRP A 148 -4.04 11.25 2.51
N GLY A 149 -2.98 10.45 2.59
CA GLY A 149 -2.15 10.13 1.44
C GLY A 149 -2.89 9.29 0.39
N ASN A 150 -3.54 8.19 0.81
CA ASN A 150 -4.30 7.32 -0.10
C ASN A 150 -5.45 8.07 -0.80
N PHE A 151 -5.99 9.12 -0.20
CA PHE A 151 -6.98 10.00 -0.84
C PHE A 151 -6.49 10.60 -2.17
N GLY A 152 -5.18 10.63 -2.42
CA GLY A 152 -4.62 11.05 -3.71
C GLY A 152 -5.19 10.29 -4.91
N SER A 153 -5.52 9.00 -4.76
CA SER A 153 -6.17 8.21 -5.81
C SER A 153 -7.59 8.70 -6.12
N ALA A 154 -8.36 9.08 -5.09
CA ALA A 154 -9.68 9.70 -5.27
C ALA A 154 -9.56 11.04 -5.99
N ALA A 155 -8.64 11.91 -5.55
CA ALA A 155 -8.39 13.19 -6.19
C ALA A 155 -8.01 13.02 -7.67
N GLY A 156 -7.17 12.04 -7.99
CA GLY A 156 -6.81 11.69 -9.36
C GLY A 156 -8.05 11.27 -10.17
N ALA A 157 -8.88 10.38 -9.63
CA ALA A 157 -10.08 9.89 -10.30
C ALA A 157 -11.11 11.00 -10.54
N MET A 158 -11.25 11.94 -9.60
CA MET A 158 -12.16 13.08 -9.72
C MET A 158 -11.68 14.14 -10.71
N LEU A 159 -10.40 14.46 -10.68
CA LEU A 159 -9.89 15.68 -11.34
C LEU A 159 -9.28 15.41 -12.71
N LEU A 160 -8.55 14.30 -12.89
CA LEU A 160 -7.78 14.08 -14.11
C LEU A 160 -8.63 13.97 -15.39
N PRO A 161 -9.81 13.32 -15.39
CA PRO A 161 -10.65 13.33 -16.58
C PRO A 161 -11.09 14.74 -17.00
N THR A 162 -11.47 15.58 -16.03
CA THR A 162 -11.83 16.98 -16.29
C THR A 162 -10.63 17.78 -16.81
N ILE A 163 -9.46 17.61 -16.20
CA ILE A 163 -8.22 18.26 -16.64
C ILE A 163 -7.86 17.84 -18.07
N ALA A 164 -8.02 16.54 -18.40
CA ALA A 164 -7.79 16.03 -19.74
C ALA A 164 -8.72 16.68 -20.77
N LEU A 165 -10.00 16.86 -20.43
CA LEU A 165 -10.95 17.58 -21.28
C LEU A 165 -10.60 19.07 -21.44
N MET A 166 -10.11 19.73 -20.38
CA MET A 166 -9.70 21.14 -20.42
C MET A 166 -8.50 21.35 -21.35
N TYR A 167 -7.55 20.42 -21.37
CA TYR A 167 -6.45 20.45 -22.34
C TYR A 167 -6.95 20.19 -23.77
N GLY A 168 -7.97 19.34 -23.91
CA GLY A 168 -8.62 19.03 -25.18
C GLY A 168 -7.77 18.19 -26.13
N GLY A 169 -8.41 17.79 -27.25
CA GLY A 169 -7.79 16.97 -28.29
C GLY A 169 -7.41 15.55 -27.85
N GLU A 170 -6.81 14.81 -28.78
CA GLU A 170 -6.39 13.42 -28.56
C GLU A 170 -5.29 13.25 -27.50
N ASN A 171 -4.54 14.30 -27.20
CA ASN A 171 -3.43 14.30 -26.25
C ASN A 171 -3.82 14.83 -24.85
N GLY A 172 -5.08 15.19 -24.61
CA GLY A 172 -5.52 15.74 -23.33
C GLY A 172 -5.15 14.86 -22.13
N TRP A 173 -5.28 13.54 -22.25
CA TRP A 173 -4.88 12.59 -21.21
C TRP A 173 -3.38 12.62 -20.92
N ARG A 174 -2.53 12.83 -21.93
CA ARG A 174 -1.07 12.92 -21.78
C ARG A 174 -0.68 14.15 -20.97
N TYR A 175 -1.29 15.29 -21.25
CA TYR A 175 -1.05 16.53 -20.51
C TYR A 175 -1.57 16.44 -19.07
N ALA A 176 -2.74 15.82 -18.86
CA ALA A 176 -3.29 15.60 -17.54
C ALA A 176 -2.37 14.72 -16.68
N ILE A 177 -1.91 13.57 -17.18
CA ILE A 177 -0.98 12.71 -16.49
C ILE A 177 0.39 13.39 -16.31
N GLY A 178 0.94 14.00 -17.35
CA GLY A 178 2.23 14.70 -17.30
C GLY A 178 2.25 15.82 -16.27
N SER A 179 1.16 16.57 -16.13
CA SER A 179 1.06 17.64 -15.12
C SER A 179 1.18 17.10 -13.69
N THR A 180 0.67 15.90 -13.40
CA THR A 180 0.86 15.28 -12.08
C THR A 180 2.34 14.98 -11.79
N GLY A 181 3.08 14.54 -12.82
CA GLY A 181 4.52 14.29 -12.71
C GLY A 181 5.33 15.57 -12.43
N ILE A 182 4.96 16.67 -13.10
CA ILE A 182 5.59 17.98 -12.86
C ILE A 182 5.33 18.45 -11.43
N ILE A 183 4.06 18.39 -10.97
CA ILE A 183 3.68 18.80 -9.61
C ILE A 183 4.44 17.95 -8.57
N ALA A 184 4.51 16.63 -8.76
CA ALA A 184 5.25 15.74 -7.87
C ALA A 184 6.74 16.09 -7.81
N SER A 185 7.37 16.35 -8.96
CA SER A 185 8.79 16.74 -9.02
C SER A 185 9.05 18.07 -8.31
N CYS A 186 8.22 19.09 -8.57
CA CYS A 186 8.31 20.39 -7.90
C CYS A 186 8.12 20.24 -6.39
N TYR A 187 7.16 19.41 -5.96
CA TYR A 187 6.95 19.15 -4.54
C TYR A 187 8.11 18.36 -3.93
N GLY A 188 8.74 17.46 -4.66
CA GLY A 188 9.95 16.77 -4.23
C GLY A 188 11.09 17.73 -3.89
N VAL A 189 11.29 18.76 -4.71
CA VAL A 189 12.25 19.85 -4.44
C VAL A 189 11.82 20.65 -3.20
N PHE A 190 10.54 21.05 -3.12
CA PHE A 190 10.00 21.74 -1.94
C PHE A 190 10.19 20.92 -0.67
N TYR A 191 9.90 19.61 -0.70
CA TYR A 191 10.04 18.71 0.42
C TYR A 191 11.50 18.65 0.92
N TYR A 192 12.47 18.59 0.00
CA TYR A 192 13.89 18.57 0.33
C TYR A 192 14.29 19.78 1.21
N PHE A 193 13.82 20.97 0.90
CA PHE A 193 14.19 22.18 1.64
C PHE A 193 13.38 22.40 2.93
N ASN A 194 12.18 21.85 3.03
CA ASN A 194 11.26 22.10 4.16
C ASN A 194 11.18 20.96 5.18
N ALA A 195 11.47 19.70 4.80
CA ALA A 195 11.47 18.58 5.71
C ALA A 195 12.81 18.42 6.46
N ARG A 196 12.75 17.76 7.61
CA ARG A 196 13.93 17.31 8.37
C ARG A 196 13.72 15.87 8.79
N ASN A 197 14.80 15.06 8.84
CA ASN A 197 14.70 13.66 9.22
C ASN A 197 14.21 13.50 10.67
N THR A 198 14.66 14.38 11.59
CA THR A 198 14.37 14.32 13.02
C THR A 198 14.09 15.72 13.58
N PRO A 199 13.46 15.84 14.76
CA PRO A 199 13.37 17.09 15.51
C PRO A 199 14.74 17.71 15.75
N LYS A 200 14.77 19.03 15.98
CA LYS A 200 16.02 19.74 16.35
C LYS A 200 16.58 19.15 17.64
N GLY A 201 17.86 18.82 17.63
CA GLY A 201 18.56 18.25 18.79
C GLY A 201 18.56 16.73 18.86
N SER A 202 17.74 16.06 18.03
CA SER A 202 17.73 14.61 17.92
C SER A 202 18.63 14.11 16.80
N THR A 203 19.28 12.97 17.01
CA THR A 203 20.10 12.32 15.97
C THR A 203 19.30 11.25 15.26
N TYR A 204 19.38 11.21 13.91
CA TYR A 204 18.73 10.15 13.13
C TYR A 204 19.38 8.80 13.43
N PHE A 205 18.58 7.88 13.96
CA PHE A 205 19.06 6.55 14.32
C PHE A 205 19.15 5.65 13.08
N LYS A 206 20.39 5.21 12.79
CA LYS A 206 20.64 4.23 11.71
C LYS A 206 20.70 2.83 12.34
N PRO A 207 19.86 1.87 11.90
CA PRO A 207 19.91 0.50 12.44
C PRO A 207 21.30 -0.12 12.25
N LYS A 208 21.83 -0.77 13.29
CA LYS A 208 23.14 -1.46 13.22
C LYS A 208 23.09 -2.75 12.41
N LYS A 209 21.94 -3.41 12.33
CA LYS A 209 21.71 -4.63 11.53
C LYS A 209 20.43 -4.44 10.72
N SER A 210 20.51 -4.57 9.41
CA SER A 210 19.38 -4.68 8.48
C SER A 210 19.46 -6.06 7.83
N GLY A 211 18.41 -6.85 7.88
CA GLY A 211 18.48 -8.16 7.23
C GLY A 211 17.26 -9.06 7.41
N GLY A 212 16.36 -8.78 8.32
CA GLY A 212 15.15 -9.57 8.55
C GLY A 212 14.63 -9.42 9.99
N LEU A 213 13.38 -9.87 10.19
CA LEU A 213 12.78 -9.95 11.53
C LEU A 213 13.53 -10.94 12.39
N GLU A 214 13.79 -10.58 13.65
CA GLU A 214 14.28 -11.51 14.68
C GLU A 214 13.09 -12.29 15.22
N VAL A 215 13.03 -13.60 14.95
CA VAL A 215 11.99 -14.50 15.45
C VAL A 215 12.41 -15.17 16.76
N THR A 216 11.45 -15.75 17.46
CA THR A 216 11.67 -16.22 18.84
C THR A 216 11.70 -17.73 19.00
N SER A 217 11.44 -18.47 17.93
CA SER A 217 11.55 -19.93 17.90
C SER A 217 12.02 -20.43 16.53
N TRP A 218 12.56 -21.64 16.49
CA TRP A 218 12.91 -22.32 15.23
C TRP A 218 11.68 -22.57 14.33
N GLY A 219 10.53 -22.87 14.93
CA GLY A 219 9.28 -23.00 14.19
C GLY A 219 8.86 -21.69 13.54
N ASP A 220 8.97 -20.58 14.25
CA ASP A 220 8.71 -19.24 13.70
C ASP A 220 9.68 -18.87 12.57
N LEU A 221 10.96 -19.33 12.66
CA LEU A 221 11.94 -19.09 11.58
C LEU A 221 11.54 -19.77 10.29
N TRP A 222 11.15 -21.05 10.35
CA TRP A 222 10.70 -21.77 9.17
C TRP A 222 9.40 -21.19 8.62
N PHE A 223 8.47 -20.78 9.50
CA PHE A 223 7.23 -20.15 9.11
C PHE A 223 7.50 -18.78 8.46
N TYR A 224 8.43 -17.99 8.99
CA TYR A 224 8.84 -16.72 8.38
C TYR A 224 9.45 -16.91 6.99
N LEU A 225 10.33 -17.90 6.82
CA LEU A 225 10.87 -18.23 5.49
C LEU A 225 9.75 -18.61 4.51
N ALA A 226 8.79 -19.44 4.93
CA ALA A 226 7.63 -19.79 4.11
C ALA A 226 6.77 -18.57 3.75
N MET A 227 6.54 -17.65 4.69
CA MET A 227 5.80 -16.42 4.48
C MET A 227 6.47 -15.43 3.51
N ASN A 228 7.73 -15.61 3.14
CA ASN A 228 8.35 -14.82 2.07
C ASN A 228 8.02 -15.36 0.66
N ILE A 229 7.64 -16.64 0.53
CA ILE A 229 7.35 -17.26 -0.79
C ILE A 229 6.24 -16.55 -1.57
N PRO A 230 5.09 -16.14 -0.99
CA PRO A 230 4.02 -15.47 -1.73
C PRO A 230 4.46 -14.22 -2.49
N MET A 231 5.45 -13.46 -1.98
CA MET A 231 5.98 -12.29 -2.67
C MET A 231 6.68 -12.65 -3.98
N TYR A 232 7.47 -13.72 -3.96
CA TYR A 232 8.16 -14.23 -5.16
C TYR A 232 7.20 -14.90 -6.13
N LEU A 233 6.19 -15.62 -5.61
CA LEU A 233 5.14 -16.23 -6.43
C LEU A 233 4.32 -15.17 -7.17
N ALA A 234 3.97 -14.06 -6.53
CA ALA A 234 3.26 -12.96 -7.19
C ALA A 234 4.05 -12.41 -8.38
N LEU A 235 5.37 -12.20 -8.20
CA LEU A 235 6.25 -11.74 -9.29
C LEU A 235 6.45 -12.82 -10.38
N ALA A 236 6.49 -14.09 -10.00
CA ALA A 236 6.57 -15.19 -10.96
C ALA A 236 5.29 -15.32 -11.80
N VAL A 237 4.11 -15.16 -11.18
CA VAL A 237 2.82 -15.14 -11.89
C VAL A 237 2.73 -13.95 -12.83
N LEU A 238 3.20 -12.76 -12.42
CA LEU A 238 3.32 -11.62 -13.33
C LEU A 238 4.24 -11.94 -14.52
N THR A 239 5.40 -12.52 -14.25
CA THR A 239 6.36 -12.89 -15.31
C THR A 239 5.74 -13.87 -16.31
N TRP A 240 4.99 -14.85 -15.82
CA TRP A 240 4.21 -15.76 -16.67
C TRP A 240 3.16 -15.00 -17.50
N LYS A 241 2.43 -14.05 -16.91
CA LYS A 241 1.44 -13.23 -17.62
C LYS A 241 2.06 -12.39 -18.75
N LEU A 242 3.30 -11.94 -18.57
CA LEU A 242 4.03 -11.15 -19.57
C LEU A 242 4.77 -12.01 -20.60
N SER A 243 4.77 -13.34 -20.45
CA SER A 243 5.50 -14.29 -21.31
C SER A 243 4.96 -14.33 -22.74
N PRO A 244 5.71 -14.92 -23.69
CA PRO A 244 5.28 -15.05 -25.07
C PRO A 244 4.00 -15.84 -25.26
N SER A 245 3.72 -16.78 -24.35
CA SER A 245 2.48 -17.59 -24.37
C SER A 245 1.22 -16.83 -23.94
N ASN A 246 1.37 -15.61 -23.41
CA ASN A 246 0.26 -14.78 -22.96
C ASN A 246 0.28 -13.41 -23.67
N LEU A 247 0.95 -12.41 -23.07
CA LEU A 247 0.95 -11.04 -23.60
C LEU A 247 2.12 -10.74 -24.56
N GLY A 248 3.14 -11.59 -24.60
CA GLY A 248 4.26 -11.44 -25.51
C GLY A 248 5.19 -10.23 -25.24
N LEU A 249 5.08 -9.60 -24.04
CA LEU A 249 5.92 -8.46 -23.66
C LEU A 249 7.36 -8.86 -23.30
N LEU A 250 7.56 -10.10 -22.87
CA LEU A 250 8.86 -10.65 -22.52
C LEU A 250 9.23 -11.74 -23.51
N THR A 251 10.50 -11.81 -23.86
CA THR A 251 11.05 -12.95 -24.60
C THR A 251 11.18 -14.17 -23.68
N SER A 252 11.20 -15.39 -24.25
CA SER A 252 11.40 -16.63 -23.46
C SER A 252 12.69 -16.58 -22.64
N THR A 253 13.76 -16.00 -23.19
CA THR A 253 15.03 -15.82 -22.47
C THR A 253 14.86 -14.88 -21.28
N ALA A 254 14.17 -13.76 -21.44
CA ALA A 254 13.90 -12.82 -20.34
C ALA A 254 13.06 -13.49 -19.23
N VAL A 255 12.03 -14.25 -19.58
CA VAL A 255 11.20 -15.01 -18.62
C VAL A 255 12.07 -15.96 -17.79
N ASN A 256 12.92 -16.75 -18.44
CA ASN A 256 13.78 -17.71 -17.74
C ASN A 256 14.81 -17.01 -16.84
N LEU A 257 15.38 -15.89 -17.29
CA LEU A 257 16.32 -15.09 -16.48
C LEU A 257 15.61 -14.47 -15.25
N ILE A 258 14.38 -13.99 -15.41
CA ILE A 258 13.60 -13.44 -14.28
C ILE A 258 13.30 -14.56 -13.28
N TYR A 259 12.84 -15.74 -13.73
CA TYR A 259 12.59 -16.86 -12.81
C TYR A 259 13.85 -17.29 -12.04
N LEU A 260 14.99 -17.41 -12.76
CA LEU A 260 16.26 -17.70 -12.11
C LEU A 260 16.63 -16.60 -11.10
N GLY A 261 16.45 -15.33 -11.47
CA GLY A 261 16.68 -14.18 -10.59
C GLY A 261 15.81 -14.20 -9.33
N LEU A 262 14.53 -14.52 -9.46
CA LEU A 262 13.61 -14.65 -8.33
C LEU A 262 14.04 -15.77 -7.37
N VAL A 263 14.46 -16.92 -7.89
CA VAL A 263 14.98 -18.04 -7.08
C VAL A 263 16.25 -17.63 -6.35
N VAL A 264 17.20 -17.02 -7.03
CA VAL A 264 18.47 -16.54 -6.44
C VAL A 264 18.19 -15.49 -5.35
N LEU A 265 17.30 -14.55 -5.61
CA LEU A 265 16.91 -13.52 -4.64
C LEU A 265 16.22 -14.11 -3.41
N TYR A 266 15.35 -15.10 -3.59
CA TYR A 266 14.72 -15.79 -2.46
C TYR A 266 15.78 -16.47 -1.55
N PHE A 267 16.70 -17.24 -2.13
CA PHE A 267 17.76 -17.89 -1.36
C PHE A 267 18.73 -16.90 -0.73
N PHE A 268 19.02 -15.78 -1.41
CA PHE A 268 19.80 -14.71 -0.83
C PHE A 268 19.09 -14.11 0.39
N GLN A 269 17.81 -13.76 0.28
CA GLN A 269 17.00 -13.24 1.40
C GLN A 269 16.89 -14.26 2.52
N ALA A 270 16.62 -15.53 2.20
CA ALA A 270 16.57 -16.61 3.18
C ALA A 270 17.89 -16.75 3.94
N SER A 271 19.03 -16.61 3.25
CA SER A 271 20.35 -16.63 3.89
C SER A 271 20.57 -15.47 4.85
N GLN A 272 20.08 -14.27 4.53
CA GLN A 272 20.16 -13.11 5.43
C GLN A 272 19.27 -13.32 6.67
N ILE A 273 18.03 -13.77 6.48
CA ILE A 273 17.11 -14.12 7.57
C ILE A 273 17.73 -15.18 8.47
N TRP A 274 18.35 -16.21 7.89
CA TRP A 274 19.02 -17.26 8.63
C TRP A 274 20.19 -16.71 9.46
N LYS A 275 21.06 -15.90 8.87
CA LYS A 275 22.20 -15.29 9.58
C LYS A 275 21.77 -14.44 10.78
N VAL A 276 20.70 -13.64 10.62
CA VAL A 276 20.16 -12.81 11.71
C VAL A 276 19.65 -13.68 12.86
N ASN A 277 18.95 -14.77 12.54
CA ASN A 277 18.19 -15.54 13.51
C ASN A 277 18.97 -16.71 14.13
N HIS A 278 19.92 -17.31 13.42
CA HIS A 278 20.63 -18.51 13.87
C HIS A 278 21.39 -18.30 15.19
N GLU A 279 22.17 -17.22 15.29
CA GLU A 279 22.89 -16.89 16.52
C GLU A 279 21.95 -16.44 17.64
N HIS A 280 20.94 -15.63 17.29
CA HIS A 280 19.93 -15.15 18.22
C HIS A 280 19.15 -16.30 18.88
N LEU A 281 18.71 -17.28 18.11
CA LEU A 281 17.99 -18.45 18.62
C LEU A 281 18.89 -19.39 19.41
N LYS A 282 20.18 -19.54 19.02
CA LYS A 282 21.14 -20.34 19.78
C LYS A 282 21.47 -19.73 21.15
N ALA A 283 21.56 -18.42 21.24
CA ALA A 283 21.83 -17.72 22.51
C ALA A 283 20.62 -17.76 23.46
N GLY A 284 19.45 -18.13 22.98
CA GLY A 284 18.20 -18.11 23.71
C GLY A 284 17.56 -16.71 23.74
N VAL A 285 16.26 -16.64 23.48
CA VAL A 285 15.52 -15.38 23.43
C VAL A 285 14.97 -15.06 24.81
N PRO A 286 15.31 -13.88 25.40
CA PRO A 286 14.74 -13.43 26.67
C PRO A 286 13.21 -13.41 26.64
N GLU A 287 12.57 -13.80 27.75
CA GLU A 287 11.12 -13.94 27.83
C GLU A 287 10.35 -12.66 27.44
N MET A 288 10.85 -11.50 27.87
CA MET A 288 10.29 -10.18 27.55
C MET A 288 10.36 -9.82 26.05
N GLN A 289 11.18 -10.51 25.26
CA GLN A 289 11.34 -10.27 23.82
C GLN A 289 10.59 -11.31 22.97
N ARG A 290 9.96 -12.31 23.61
CA ARG A 290 9.25 -13.36 22.90
C ARG A 290 7.93 -12.85 22.36
N TYR A 291 7.66 -13.20 21.11
CA TYR A 291 6.37 -13.00 20.47
C TYR A 291 6.12 -14.18 19.53
N LYS A 292 4.88 -14.35 19.08
CA LYS A 292 4.52 -15.41 18.12
C LYS A 292 4.48 -14.83 16.72
N PHE A 293 5.35 -15.30 15.83
CA PHE A 293 5.36 -14.85 14.42
C PHE A 293 4.00 -15.06 13.71
N LYS A 294 3.21 -16.02 14.20
CA LYS A 294 1.82 -16.21 13.74
C LYS A 294 0.99 -14.91 13.76
N GLN A 295 1.22 -14.04 14.74
CA GLN A 295 0.49 -12.77 14.84
C GLN A 295 0.87 -11.83 13.69
N VAL A 296 2.14 -11.79 13.32
CA VAL A 296 2.61 -11.05 12.13
C VAL A 296 1.95 -11.62 10.88
N ALA A 297 1.97 -12.94 10.70
CA ALA A 297 1.38 -13.61 9.54
C ALA A 297 -0.13 -13.31 9.40
N ILE A 298 -0.89 -13.26 10.49
CA ILE A 298 -2.32 -12.90 10.45
C ILE A 298 -2.49 -11.45 10.00
N LEU A 299 -1.65 -10.52 10.49
CA LEU A 299 -1.70 -9.11 10.06
C LEU A 299 -1.31 -8.96 8.58
N ASP A 300 -0.30 -9.71 8.11
CA ASP A 300 0.12 -9.72 6.71
C ASP A 300 -1.02 -10.16 5.79
N TRP A 301 -1.69 -11.27 6.10
CA TRP A 301 -2.84 -11.75 5.33
C TRP A 301 -4.06 -10.84 5.47
N SER A 302 -4.26 -10.20 6.62
CA SER A 302 -5.31 -9.19 6.78
C SER A 302 -5.05 -7.98 5.88
N TYR A 303 -3.79 -7.54 5.78
CA TYR A 303 -3.42 -6.44 4.89
C TYR A 303 -3.41 -6.83 3.41
N PHE A 304 -3.16 -8.11 3.10
CA PHE A 304 -3.36 -8.67 1.77
C PHE A 304 -4.80 -8.46 1.27
N VAL A 305 -5.81 -8.76 2.11
CA VAL A 305 -7.21 -8.64 1.68
C VAL A 305 -7.74 -7.23 1.80
N THR A 306 -7.27 -6.41 2.74
CA THR A 306 -7.71 -5.02 2.89
C THR A 306 -7.02 -4.13 1.85
N PHE A 307 -5.76 -3.79 2.02
CA PHE A 307 -5.02 -2.91 1.12
C PHE A 307 -4.83 -3.50 -0.27
N GLY A 308 -4.64 -4.82 -0.38
CA GLY A 308 -4.52 -5.47 -1.69
C GLY A 308 -5.79 -5.34 -2.52
N SER A 309 -6.96 -5.50 -1.92
CA SER A 309 -8.23 -5.28 -2.61
C SER A 309 -8.48 -3.80 -2.90
N GLU A 310 -8.10 -2.88 -1.99
CA GLU A 310 -8.19 -1.44 -2.26
C GLU A 310 -7.43 -1.07 -3.52
N LEU A 311 -6.15 -1.44 -3.62
CA LEU A 311 -5.33 -1.11 -4.79
C LEU A 311 -5.89 -1.69 -6.08
N ALA A 312 -6.39 -2.94 -6.03
CA ALA A 312 -6.98 -3.59 -7.18
C ALA A 312 -8.26 -2.88 -7.62
N VAL A 313 -9.15 -2.57 -6.69
CA VAL A 313 -10.44 -1.93 -6.99
C VAL A 313 -10.23 -0.49 -7.46
N VAL A 314 -9.39 0.30 -6.79
CA VAL A 314 -9.08 1.67 -7.24
C VAL A 314 -8.50 1.69 -8.66
N SER A 315 -7.71 0.66 -9.03
CA SER A 315 -7.15 0.56 -10.38
C SER A 315 -8.20 0.33 -11.47
N MET A 316 -9.28 -0.41 -11.16
CA MET A 316 -10.25 -0.85 -12.16
C MET A 316 -11.61 -0.16 -12.07
N LEU A 317 -11.95 0.46 -10.95
CA LEU A 317 -13.30 0.93 -10.65
C LEU A 317 -13.82 2.00 -11.63
N PRO A 318 -13.03 2.97 -12.12
CA PRO A 318 -13.48 3.89 -13.16
C PRO A 318 -13.90 3.17 -14.44
N LEU A 319 -13.12 2.17 -14.87
CA LEU A 319 -13.42 1.37 -16.05
C LEU A 319 -14.65 0.49 -15.83
N PHE A 320 -14.78 -0.11 -14.63
CA PHE A 320 -15.95 -0.89 -14.25
C PHE A 320 -17.25 -0.07 -14.36
N PHE A 321 -17.28 1.14 -13.81
CA PHE A 321 -18.46 2.01 -13.92
C PHE A 321 -18.76 2.33 -15.37
N LEU A 322 -17.75 2.67 -16.16
CA LEU A 322 -17.90 3.03 -17.57
C LEU A 322 -18.43 1.87 -18.42
N GLU A 323 -17.96 0.64 -18.16
CA GLU A 323 -18.37 -0.55 -18.92
C GLU A 323 -19.67 -1.17 -18.41
N THR A 324 -20.08 -0.89 -17.16
CA THR A 324 -21.27 -1.49 -16.55
C THR A 324 -22.53 -0.64 -16.74
N PHE A 325 -22.39 0.68 -16.76
CA PHE A 325 -23.54 1.59 -16.80
C PHE A 325 -23.57 2.40 -18.09
N ASP A 326 -24.66 2.27 -18.85
CA ASP A 326 -24.87 3.03 -20.08
C ASP A 326 -24.96 4.55 -19.82
N GLY A 327 -24.45 5.35 -20.76
CA GLY A 327 -24.55 6.82 -20.75
C GLY A 327 -23.56 7.52 -19.79
N LEU A 328 -22.62 6.80 -19.22
CA LEU A 328 -21.49 7.40 -18.50
C LEU A 328 -20.38 7.79 -19.48
N ASP A 329 -19.77 8.93 -19.19
CA ASP A 329 -18.51 9.36 -19.79
C ASP A 329 -17.34 9.16 -18.80
N PRO A 330 -16.09 9.25 -19.24
CA PRO A 330 -14.93 9.07 -18.36
C PRO A 330 -14.90 10.01 -17.14
N VAL A 331 -15.45 11.24 -17.25
CA VAL A 331 -15.52 12.19 -16.13
C VAL A 331 -16.48 11.69 -15.07
N LYS A 332 -17.68 11.31 -15.47
CA LYS A 332 -18.70 10.79 -14.55
C LYS A 332 -18.23 9.47 -13.93
N ALA A 333 -17.67 8.56 -14.73
CA ALA A 333 -17.16 7.29 -14.23
C ALA A 333 -16.04 7.49 -13.20
N GLY A 334 -15.09 8.40 -13.46
CA GLY A 334 -14.03 8.76 -12.52
C GLY A 334 -14.57 9.37 -11.23
N LEU A 335 -15.55 10.28 -11.33
CA LEU A 335 -16.20 10.89 -10.17
C LEU A 335 -16.91 9.84 -9.30
N LEU A 336 -17.70 8.95 -9.91
CA LEU A 336 -18.41 7.90 -9.18
C LEU A 336 -17.44 6.92 -8.51
N ALA A 337 -16.39 6.51 -9.21
CA ALA A 337 -15.35 5.62 -8.70
C ALA A 337 -14.54 6.24 -7.55
N SER A 338 -14.35 7.56 -7.56
CA SER A 338 -13.60 8.27 -6.53
C SER A 338 -14.17 8.09 -5.12
N GLY A 339 -15.48 7.85 -5.01
CA GLY A 339 -16.17 7.62 -3.75
C GLY A 339 -15.54 6.48 -2.93
N PHE A 340 -15.07 5.42 -3.59
CA PHE A 340 -14.39 4.32 -2.93
C PHE A 340 -13.11 4.80 -2.20
N ALA A 341 -12.21 5.46 -2.90
CA ALA A 341 -10.96 5.93 -2.31
C ALA A 341 -11.13 7.17 -1.41
N PHE A 342 -12.21 7.95 -1.61
CA PHE A 342 -12.55 9.09 -0.74
C PHE A 342 -12.76 8.67 0.72
N MET A 343 -13.28 7.47 0.94
CA MET A 343 -13.50 6.93 2.28
C MET A 343 -12.23 6.84 3.14
N ASN A 344 -11.04 6.83 2.52
CA ASN A 344 -9.76 6.84 3.24
C ASN A 344 -9.59 7.99 4.24
N LEU A 345 -10.22 9.14 3.97
CA LEU A 345 -10.15 10.28 4.87
C LEU A 345 -10.74 10.00 6.25
N VAL A 346 -11.75 9.12 6.30
CA VAL A 346 -12.52 8.84 7.53
C VAL A 346 -12.32 7.39 7.97
N ALA A 347 -12.44 6.43 7.06
CA ALA A 347 -12.49 5.01 7.42
C ALA A 347 -11.17 4.51 8.02
N ARG A 348 -10.04 4.88 7.44
CA ARG A 348 -8.73 4.42 7.92
C ARG A 348 -8.39 4.92 9.33
N PRO A 349 -8.52 6.21 9.67
CA PRO A 349 -8.41 6.68 11.05
C PRO A 349 -9.42 6.04 12.00
N SER A 350 -10.68 5.85 11.54
CA SER A 350 -11.73 5.22 12.35
C SER A 350 -11.42 3.77 12.70
N GLY A 351 -10.83 3.00 11.78
CA GLY A 351 -10.45 1.60 12.02
C GLY A 351 -9.44 1.46 13.16
N GLY A 352 -8.43 2.33 13.22
CA GLY A 352 -7.49 2.40 14.34
C GLY A 352 -8.21 2.76 15.66
N TRP A 353 -9.06 3.77 15.61
CA TRP A 353 -9.85 4.20 16.78
C TRP A 353 -10.79 3.11 17.30
N PHE A 354 -11.51 2.42 16.41
CA PHE A 354 -12.35 1.29 16.80
C PHE A 354 -11.52 0.15 17.42
N SER A 355 -10.35 -0.13 16.86
CA SER A 355 -9.42 -1.13 17.35
C SER A 355 -9.00 -0.83 18.78
N ASP A 356 -8.69 0.42 19.09
CA ASP A 356 -8.25 0.84 20.41
C ASP A 356 -9.36 0.83 21.46
N HIS A 357 -10.65 1.10 21.07
CA HIS A 357 -11.75 1.26 22.02
C HIS A 357 -12.63 0.01 22.19
N PHE A 358 -12.78 -0.82 21.15
CA PHE A 358 -13.70 -1.97 21.18
C PHE A 358 -12.99 -3.33 21.24
N GLY A 359 -11.67 -3.33 21.35
CA GLY A 359 -10.84 -4.52 21.32
C GLY A 359 -10.37 -4.85 19.88
N ARG A 360 -9.11 -5.22 19.77
CA ARG A 360 -8.40 -5.31 18.49
C ARG A 360 -8.84 -6.48 17.64
N ARG A 361 -8.90 -7.67 18.23
CA ARG A 361 -9.38 -8.88 17.58
C ARG A 361 -10.83 -8.75 17.13
N LYS A 362 -11.71 -8.26 18.03
CA LYS A 362 -13.14 -8.09 17.74
C LYS A 362 -13.35 -7.11 16.58
N THR A 363 -12.67 -5.97 16.61
CA THR A 363 -12.73 -4.98 15.54
C THR A 363 -12.27 -5.57 14.22
N MET A 364 -11.12 -6.27 14.19
CA MET A 364 -10.62 -6.91 12.97
C MET A 364 -11.61 -7.94 12.41
N MET A 365 -12.22 -8.78 13.28
CA MET A 365 -13.23 -9.74 12.86
C MET A 365 -14.43 -9.07 12.18
N ILE A 366 -14.95 -7.98 12.77
CA ILE A 366 -16.10 -7.25 12.22
C ILE A 366 -15.74 -6.61 10.89
N LEU A 367 -14.54 -6.01 10.78
CA LEU A 367 -14.11 -5.31 9.59
C LEU A 367 -13.84 -6.28 8.42
N ILE A 368 -13.19 -7.42 8.66
CA ILE A 368 -12.97 -8.45 7.62
C ILE A 368 -14.28 -9.09 7.18
N LEU A 369 -15.22 -9.34 8.10
CA LEU A 369 -16.54 -9.87 7.75
C LEU A 369 -17.35 -8.84 6.95
N GLY A 370 -17.31 -7.57 7.35
CA GLY A 370 -17.95 -6.48 6.62
C GLY A 370 -17.37 -6.28 5.23
N LEU A 371 -16.04 -6.41 5.08
CA LEU A 371 -15.34 -6.41 3.79
C LEU A 371 -15.84 -7.56 2.91
N ALA A 372 -15.90 -8.79 3.44
CA ALA A 372 -16.41 -9.95 2.71
C ALA A 372 -17.85 -9.74 2.23
N ALA A 373 -18.74 -9.26 3.10
CA ALA A 373 -20.12 -8.93 2.77
C ALA A 373 -20.21 -7.80 1.73
N GLY A 374 -19.37 -6.77 1.87
CA GLY A 374 -19.30 -5.65 0.94
C GLY A 374 -18.90 -6.11 -0.47
N TYR A 375 -17.86 -6.90 -0.62
CA TYR A 375 -17.47 -7.43 -1.93
C TYR A 375 -18.47 -8.45 -2.49
N PHE A 376 -19.13 -9.24 -1.64
CA PHE A 376 -20.24 -10.07 -2.07
C PHE A 376 -21.39 -9.21 -2.63
N LEU A 377 -21.73 -8.09 -1.99
CA LEU A 377 -22.72 -7.14 -2.51
C LEU A 377 -22.28 -6.54 -3.85
N LEU A 378 -21.01 -6.12 -3.98
CA LEU A 378 -20.48 -5.57 -5.22
C LEU A 378 -20.49 -6.58 -6.37
N SER A 379 -20.38 -7.87 -6.09
CA SER A 379 -20.50 -8.92 -7.12
C SER A 379 -21.87 -8.99 -7.77
N GLN A 380 -22.92 -8.42 -7.14
CA GLN A 380 -24.28 -8.38 -7.67
C GLN A 380 -24.58 -7.11 -8.49
N VAL A 381 -23.67 -6.13 -8.48
CA VAL A 381 -23.83 -4.88 -9.22
C VAL A 381 -23.78 -5.15 -10.73
N ASN A 382 -24.78 -4.65 -11.44
CA ASN A 382 -24.89 -4.75 -12.89
C ASN A 382 -25.57 -3.49 -13.45
N GLY A 383 -25.65 -3.37 -14.76
CA GLY A 383 -26.21 -2.19 -15.45
C GLY A 383 -27.67 -1.86 -15.13
N GLY A 384 -28.43 -2.79 -14.54
CA GLY A 384 -29.79 -2.55 -14.07
C GLY A 384 -29.89 -1.86 -12.71
N TRP A 385 -28.78 -1.67 -12.00
CA TRP A 385 -28.78 -1.00 -10.72
C TRP A 385 -28.94 0.52 -10.87
N TRP A 386 -29.64 1.12 -9.91
CA TRP A 386 -29.62 2.56 -9.77
C TRP A 386 -28.22 3.04 -9.37
N ILE A 387 -27.60 3.90 -10.20
CA ILE A 387 -26.21 4.32 -10.04
C ILE A 387 -25.88 4.83 -8.63
N PRO A 388 -26.68 5.72 -7.98
CA PRO A 388 -26.40 6.14 -6.62
C PRO A 388 -26.36 4.99 -5.60
N LEU A 389 -27.16 3.94 -5.78
CA LEU A 389 -27.13 2.75 -4.92
C LEU A 389 -25.84 1.95 -5.13
N ALA A 390 -25.40 1.80 -6.38
CA ALA A 390 -24.13 1.15 -6.70
C ALA A 390 -22.94 1.91 -6.07
N VAL A 391 -22.94 3.25 -6.15
CA VAL A 391 -21.94 4.10 -5.50
C VAL A 391 -21.99 3.95 -3.99
N ALA A 392 -23.17 4.00 -3.37
CA ALA A 392 -23.31 3.79 -1.93
C ALA A 392 -22.81 2.41 -1.49
N ALA A 393 -23.06 1.36 -2.28
CA ALA A 393 -22.54 0.01 -2.04
C ALA A 393 -21.02 -0.02 -2.11
N THR A 394 -20.39 0.65 -3.10
CA THR A 394 -18.93 0.74 -3.20
C THR A 394 -18.33 1.50 -2.02
N MET A 395 -18.92 2.61 -1.60
CA MET A 395 -18.47 3.37 -0.44
C MET A 395 -18.63 2.59 0.89
N CYS A 396 -19.74 1.87 1.04
CA CYS A 396 -19.96 1.02 2.21
C CYS A 396 -18.92 -0.11 2.27
N CYS A 397 -18.66 -0.81 1.17
CA CYS A 397 -17.60 -1.81 1.07
C CYS A 397 -16.23 -1.20 1.42
N SER A 398 -15.93 -0.05 0.82
CA SER A 398 -14.69 0.67 1.04
C SER A 398 -14.46 1.06 2.50
N PHE A 399 -15.51 1.42 3.23
CA PHE A 399 -15.40 1.70 4.67
C PHE A 399 -14.78 0.52 5.42
N PHE A 400 -15.28 -0.69 5.23
CA PHE A 400 -14.74 -1.89 5.87
C PHE A 400 -13.32 -2.22 5.41
N VAL A 401 -13.03 -2.04 4.13
CA VAL A 401 -11.69 -2.25 3.55
C VAL A 401 -10.67 -1.34 4.25
N GLN A 402 -10.91 -0.04 4.22
CA GLN A 402 -9.95 0.97 4.68
C GLN A 402 -9.90 1.08 6.21
N ALA A 403 -11.02 0.85 6.90
CA ALA A 403 -11.02 0.70 8.36
C ALA A 403 -10.22 -0.54 8.77
N GLY A 404 -10.31 -1.64 8.02
CA GLY A 404 -9.47 -2.83 8.21
C GLY A 404 -7.98 -2.54 8.12
N GLU A 405 -7.58 -1.68 7.18
CA GLU A 405 -6.18 -1.23 7.05
C GLU A 405 -5.71 -0.46 8.29
N GLY A 406 -6.54 0.47 8.77
CA GLY A 406 -6.26 1.22 9.99
C GLY A 406 -6.13 0.32 11.21
N ALA A 407 -7.00 -0.69 11.33
CA ALA A 407 -6.97 -1.66 12.41
C ALA A 407 -5.71 -2.54 12.36
N VAL A 408 -5.24 -2.97 11.18
CA VAL A 408 -3.97 -3.72 11.03
C VAL A 408 -2.81 -2.90 11.57
N PHE A 409 -2.68 -1.62 11.15
CA PHE A 409 -1.55 -0.79 11.57
C PHE A 409 -1.63 -0.37 13.04
N ALA A 410 -2.82 -0.24 13.62
CA ALA A 410 -2.97 -0.05 15.07
C ALA A 410 -2.43 -1.23 15.88
N MET A 411 -2.37 -2.44 15.29
CA MET A 411 -1.87 -3.65 15.97
C MET A 411 -0.38 -3.91 15.74
N VAL A 412 0.17 -3.50 14.60
CA VAL A 412 1.57 -3.76 14.22
C VAL A 412 2.58 -3.39 15.33
N PRO A 413 2.52 -2.18 15.95
CA PRO A 413 3.45 -1.81 17.02
C PRO A 413 3.32 -2.66 18.29
N LEU A 414 2.19 -3.33 18.47
CA LEU A 414 1.87 -4.09 19.68
C LEU A 414 2.29 -5.55 19.60
N VAL A 415 2.63 -6.06 18.41
CA VAL A 415 3.22 -7.40 18.27
C VAL A 415 4.65 -7.41 18.83
N GLN A 416 5.50 -6.49 18.38
CA GLN A 416 6.84 -6.29 18.87
C GLN A 416 7.32 -4.88 18.53
N ARG A 417 7.35 -4.01 19.54
CA ARG A 417 7.59 -2.58 19.35
C ARG A 417 8.94 -2.28 18.71
N ARG A 418 9.99 -3.00 19.12
CA ARG A 418 11.35 -2.84 18.59
C ARG A 418 11.45 -3.10 17.08
N MET A 419 10.54 -3.90 16.52
CA MET A 419 10.53 -4.31 15.13
C MET A 419 9.33 -3.78 14.35
N THR A 420 8.64 -2.77 14.88
CA THR A 420 7.45 -2.16 14.25
C THR A 420 7.66 -1.85 12.76
N GLY A 421 8.79 -1.22 12.40
CA GLY A 421 9.08 -0.87 11.01
C GLY A 421 9.24 -2.09 10.09
N GLN A 422 9.84 -3.16 10.58
CA GLN A 422 10.02 -4.40 9.81
C GLN A 422 8.69 -5.15 9.64
N ILE A 423 7.88 -5.23 10.70
CA ILE A 423 6.54 -5.83 10.65
C ILE A 423 5.62 -5.03 9.72
N ALA A 424 5.64 -3.69 9.85
CA ALA A 424 4.92 -2.79 8.96
C ALA A 424 5.34 -2.94 7.48
N GLY A 425 6.66 -3.12 7.25
CA GLY A 425 7.21 -3.37 5.92
C GLY A 425 6.70 -4.68 5.32
N MET A 426 6.66 -5.74 6.11
CA MET A 426 6.18 -7.05 5.69
C MET A 426 4.67 -7.01 5.39
N ALA A 427 3.86 -6.47 6.30
CA ALA A 427 2.43 -6.28 6.08
C ALA A 427 2.17 -5.44 4.82
N GLY A 428 2.90 -4.33 4.67
CA GLY A 428 2.82 -3.49 3.47
C GLY A 428 3.17 -4.23 2.18
N ALA A 429 4.17 -5.11 2.18
CA ALA A 429 4.50 -5.94 1.02
C ALA A 429 3.38 -6.92 0.69
N TYR A 430 2.77 -7.55 1.70
CA TYR A 430 1.62 -8.43 1.51
C TYR A 430 0.40 -7.73 0.90
N GLY A 431 0.14 -6.47 1.24
CA GLY A 431 -0.88 -5.68 0.55
C GLY A 431 -0.63 -5.57 -0.96
N ASN A 432 0.62 -5.38 -1.40
CA ASN A 432 0.93 -5.36 -2.83
C ASN A 432 0.87 -6.76 -3.47
N VAL A 433 1.25 -7.81 -2.75
CA VAL A 433 1.03 -9.20 -3.19
C VAL A 433 -0.47 -9.44 -3.43
N GLY A 434 -1.34 -8.97 -2.54
CA GLY A 434 -2.78 -9.01 -2.70
C GLY A 434 -3.24 -8.29 -3.98
N ALA A 435 -2.76 -7.07 -4.19
CA ALA A 435 -3.11 -6.29 -5.38
C ALA A 435 -2.71 -6.99 -6.68
N VAL A 436 -1.47 -7.50 -6.77
CA VAL A 436 -1.01 -8.28 -7.94
C VAL A 436 -1.86 -9.53 -8.13
N THR A 437 -2.16 -10.25 -7.05
CA THR A 437 -2.97 -11.47 -7.11
C THR A 437 -4.38 -11.18 -7.62
N TYR A 438 -5.06 -10.17 -7.05
CA TYR A 438 -6.43 -9.83 -7.43
C TYR A 438 -6.49 -9.27 -8.86
N LEU A 439 -5.59 -8.37 -9.26
CA LEU A 439 -5.57 -7.84 -10.62
C LEU A 439 -5.19 -8.92 -11.65
N THR A 440 -4.34 -9.88 -11.27
CA THR A 440 -4.06 -11.04 -12.12
C THR A 440 -5.31 -11.90 -12.27
N ALA A 441 -6.03 -12.19 -11.17
CA ALA A 441 -7.31 -12.90 -11.23
C ALA A 441 -8.33 -12.18 -12.12
N LEU A 442 -8.44 -10.84 -12.01
CA LEU A 442 -9.30 -10.01 -12.87
C LEU A 442 -9.00 -10.21 -14.36
N SER A 443 -7.75 -10.55 -14.71
CA SER A 443 -7.41 -10.78 -16.12
C SER A 443 -8.02 -12.04 -16.73
N PHE A 444 -8.59 -12.93 -15.90
CA PHE A 444 -9.18 -14.21 -16.33
C PHE A 444 -10.68 -14.31 -16.08
N VAL A 445 -11.25 -13.39 -15.28
CA VAL A 445 -12.64 -13.47 -14.86
C VAL A 445 -13.38 -12.15 -15.09
N GLU A 446 -14.71 -12.20 -15.07
CA GLU A 446 -15.60 -11.06 -15.10
C GLU A 446 -15.61 -10.33 -13.74
N TYR A 447 -16.06 -9.07 -13.74
CA TYR A 447 -16.11 -8.23 -12.54
C TYR A 447 -16.88 -8.88 -11.37
N SER A 448 -18.03 -9.51 -11.64
CA SER A 448 -18.81 -10.21 -10.61
C SER A 448 -17.99 -11.30 -9.93
N THR A 449 -17.35 -12.18 -10.71
CA THR A 449 -16.48 -13.25 -10.20
C THR A 449 -15.25 -12.68 -9.48
N PHE A 450 -14.69 -11.58 -9.98
CA PHE A 450 -13.57 -10.91 -9.33
C PHE A 450 -13.93 -10.45 -7.90
N PHE A 451 -15.07 -9.78 -7.72
CA PHE A 451 -15.52 -9.38 -6.39
C PHE A 451 -15.84 -10.59 -5.49
N LEU A 452 -16.39 -11.68 -6.04
CA LEU A 452 -16.62 -12.92 -5.29
C LEU A 452 -15.30 -13.56 -4.83
N LEU A 453 -14.24 -13.54 -5.64
CA LEU A 453 -12.92 -14.03 -5.25
C LEU A 453 -12.34 -13.25 -4.08
N ILE A 454 -12.49 -11.93 -4.08
CA ILE A 454 -12.07 -11.10 -2.94
C ILE A 454 -12.91 -11.45 -1.69
N ALA A 455 -14.23 -11.56 -1.82
CA ALA A 455 -15.12 -11.93 -0.72
C ALA A 455 -14.77 -13.31 -0.13
N ALA A 456 -14.51 -14.30 -0.99
CA ALA A 456 -14.11 -15.64 -0.57
C ALA A 456 -12.75 -15.64 0.16
N SER A 457 -11.75 -14.90 -0.37
CA SER A 457 -10.43 -14.78 0.28
C SER A 457 -10.55 -14.10 1.65
N ALA A 458 -11.43 -13.09 1.78
CA ALA A 458 -11.72 -12.47 3.06
C ALA A 458 -12.34 -13.45 4.06
N GLY A 459 -13.22 -14.35 3.60
CA GLY A 459 -13.78 -15.44 4.41
C GLY A 459 -12.69 -16.38 4.95
N PHE A 460 -11.71 -16.76 4.13
CA PHE A 460 -10.55 -17.55 4.58
C PHE A 460 -9.69 -16.81 5.60
N ILE A 461 -9.43 -15.52 5.34
CA ILE A 461 -8.61 -14.69 6.25
C ILE A 461 -9.35 -14.44 7.56
N PHE A 462 -10.68 -14.32 7.54
CA PHE A 462 -11.50 -14.26 8.74
C PHE A 462 -11.24 -15.46 9.68
N LEU A 463 -11.11 -16.68 9.13
CA LEU A 463 -10.76 -17.86 9.93
C LEU A 463 -9.38 -17.72 10.59
N ALA A 464 -8.40 -17.11 9.89
CA ALA A 464 -7.10 -16.84 10.48
C ALA A 464 -7.19 -15.76 11.60
N VAL A 465 -8.02 -14.73 11.42
CA VAL A 465 -8.23 -13.66 12.41
C VAL A 465 -8.86 -14.19 13.71
N LEU A 466 -9.56 -15.32 13.68
CA LEU A 466 -10.02 -16.00 14.91
C LEU A 466 -8.88 -16.39 15.86
N PHE A 467 -7.65 -16.54 15.35
CA PHE A 467 -6.44 -16.86 16.12
C PHE A 467 -5.59 -15.63 16.43
N LEU A 468 -6.08 -14.43 16.15
CA LEU A 468 -5.44 -13.19 16.55
C LEU A 468 -5.53 -13.07 18.08
N GLU A 469 -4.41 -12.75 18.71
CA GLU A 469 -4.34 -12.60 20.18
C GLU A 469 -4.48 -11.11 20.51
N GLU A 470 -5.27 -10.81 21.54
CA GLU A 470 -5.31 -9.45 22.08
C GLU A 470 -3.97 -9.17 22.76
N PRO A 471 -3.31 -8.04 22.48
CA PRO A 471 -2.18 -7.61 23.27
C PRO A 471 -2.64 -7.44 24.74
N ALA A 472 -1.95 -8.06 25.66
CA ALA A 472 -2.31 -8.01 27.08
C ALA A 472 -1.07 -7.72 27.92
N GLY A 473 -1.24 -6.89 28.96
CA GLY A 473 -0.20 -6.61 29.93
C GLY A 473 0.64 -5.38 29.61
N LYS A 474 1.84 -5.31 30.21
CA LYS A 474 2.76 -4.20 30.04
C LYS A 474 3.86 -4.54 29.04
N MET A 475 4.08 -3.67 28.09
CA MET A 475 5.15 -3.79 27.11
C MET A 475 6.32 -2.89 27.51
N ALA A 476 7.53 -3.44 27.49
CA ALA A 476 8.72 -2.66 27.77
C ALA A 476 9.13 -1.83 26.54
N GLU A 477 9.18 -0.52 26.68
CA GLU A 477 9.77 0.39 25.71
C GLU A 477 11.15 0.82 26.22
N VAL A 478 12.18 0.62 25.43
CA VAL A 478 13.51 1.15 25.70
C VAL A 478 13.60 2.52 25.04
N LEU A 479 13.64 3.57 25.86
CA LEU A 479 13.78 4.95 25.39
C LEU A 479 15.20 5.20 24.81
N PRO A 480 15.40 6.27 24.01
CA PRO A 480 16.69 6.59 23.41
C PRO A 480 17.84 6.78 24.41
N ASP A 481 17.54 7.12 25.65
CA ASP A 481 18.48 7.25 26.76
C ASP A 481 18.83 5.92 27.46
N GLY A 482 18.24 4.82 26.99
CA GLY A 482 18.43 3.47 27.56
C GLY A 482 17.50 3.15 28.73
N THR A 483 16.64 4.07 29.16
CA THR A 483 15.64 3.79 30.19
C THR A 483 14.54 2.88 29.66
N VAL A 484 14.02 1.99 30.51
CA VAL A 484 12.91 1.08 30.16
C VAL A 484 11.61 1.61 30.77
N GLU A 485 10.69 2.03 29.93
CA GLU A 485 9.32 2.41 30.34
C GLU A 485 8.35 1.25 30.07
N LEU A 486 7.55 0.90 31.08
CA LEU A 486 6.48 -0.10 30.92
C LEU A 486 5.21 0.61 30.47
N ILE A 487 4.83 0.38 29.19
CA ILE A 487 3.60 0.91 28.62
C ILE A 487 2.49 -0.12 28.79
N ASP A 488 1.36 0.30 29.36
CA ASP A 488 0.15 -0.51 29.41
C ASP A 488 -0.45 -0.57 28.00
N VAL A 489 -0.68 -1.79 27.50
CA VAL A 489 -1.22 -2.07 26.15
C VAL A 489 -2.62 -2.66 26.18
N THR A 490 -3.23 -2.75 27.40
CA THR A 490 -4.62 -3.16 27.58
C THR A 490 -5.60 -2.02 27.38
#